data_e9889600a517de06385b11c2ed725b7d
#
_entry.id   e9889600a517de06385b11c2ed725b7d
#
_cell.length_a   1.000
_cell.length_b   1.000
_cell.length_c   1.000
_cell.angle_alpha   90.00
_cell.angle_beta   90.00
_cell.angle_gamma   90.00
#
_symmetry.space_group_name_H-M   'P 1'
#
loop_
_entity.id
_entity.type
_entity.pdbx_description
1 polymer ?
#
loop_
_entity_poly.entity_id
_entity_poly.type
_entity_poly.pdbx_seq_one_letter_code
_entity_poly.pdbx_strand_id
1 'polypeptide(L)'
;MLPLTRSVINIHGGAFMLGSSAFVNKEQVQDCLSRGWIVLAPNHRLCPQVDLLEGPIRDCRDLLAWVYNMGLDSAIRDETSCPYPLDLNCVFAFGTSSGGTLALSLVCFTSWRLA
;
A
#
# COMPACT_ATOMS: atom_id res chain seq x y z
N MET A 1 -6.64 26.78 0.44
CA MET A 1 -5.98 25.60 -0.12
C MET A 1 -6.45 24.35 0.60
N LEU A 2 -6.88 23.33 -0.14
CA LEU A 2 -7.30 22.07 0.47
C LEU A 2 -6.06 21.33 1.00
N PRO A 3 -6.17 20.67 2.19
CA PRO A 3 -5.06 19.86 2.69
C PRO A 3 -4.80 18.67 1.79
N LEU A 4 -3.53 18.30 1.67
CA LEU A 4 -3.14 17.09 0.94
C LEU A 4 -3.41 15.86 1.81
N THR A 5 -3.88 14.81 1.18
CA THR A 5 -4.24 13.56 1.86
C THR A 5 -3.12 12.54 1.73
N ARG A 6 -2.65 12.07 2.86
CA ARG A 6 -1.63 11.02 2.91
C ARG A 6 -2.26 9.66 2.69
N SER A 7 -1.49 8.76 2.12
CA SER A 7 -1.93 7.38 1.94
C SER A 7 -0.93 6.42 2.55
N VAL A 8 -1.41 5.27 2.98
CA VAL A 8 -0.59 4.24 3.60
C VAL A 8 -0.96 2.89 3.02
N ILE A 9 0.06 2.10 2.72
CA ILE A 9 -0.09 0.74 2.25
C ILE A 9 0.22 -0.18 3.44
N ASN A 10 -0.79 -0.92 3.89
CA ASN A 10 -0.66 -1.84 5.02
C ASN A 10 -0.68 -3.26 4.49
N ILE A 11 0.47 -3.94 4.55
CA ILE A 11 0.68 -5.24 3.93
C ILE A 11 0.59 -6.34 4.97
N HIS A 12 -0.29 -7.31 4.74
CA HIS A 12 -0.52 -8.40 5.69
C HIS A 12 0.66 -9.35 5.78
N GLY A 13 0.76 -10.05 6.92
CA GLY A 13 1.71 -11.12 7.13
C GLY A 13 1.16 -12.46 6.66
N GLY A 14 1.91 -13.53 6.88
CA GLY A 14 1.52 -14.89 6.50
C GLY A 14 2.63 -15.67 5.85
N ALA A 15 3.89 -15.35 6.15
CA ALA A 15 5.07 -16.04 5.66
C ALA A 15 5.13 -16.09 4.11
N PHE A 16 4.55 -15.11 3.44
CA PHE A 16 4.43 -15.03 1.97
C PHE A 16 3.54 -16.14 1.37
N MET A 17 3.00 -17.04 2.18
CA MET A 17 2.31 -18.23 1.69
C MET A 17 0.82 -18.25 2.00
N LEU A 18 0.37 -17.43 2.95
CA LEU A 18 -1.05 -17.44 3.32
C LEU A 18 -1.49 -16.05 3.81
N GLY A 19 -2.79 -15.92 4.02
CA GLY A 19 -3.37 -14.69 4.51
C GLY A 19 -3.99 -13.84 3.41
N SER A 20 -4.52 -12.72 3.83
CA SER A 20 -5.18 -11.75 2.95
C SER A 20 -5.23 -10.39 3.65
N SER A 21 -5.85 -9.41 2.99
CA SER A 21 -6.07 -8.10 3.59
C SER A 21 -6.86 -8.18 4.90
N ALA A 22 -7.59 -9.27 5.14
CA ALA A 22 -8.31 -9.47 6.41
C ALA A 22 -7.35 -9.70 7.59
N PHE A 23 -6.08 -10.00 7.34
CA PHE A 23 -5.07 -10.23 8.39
C PHE A 23 -4.46 -8.95 8.92
N VAL A 24 -4.72 -7.80 8.29
CA VAL A 24 -4.15 -6.54 8.80
C VAL A 24 -4.77 -6.19 10.14
N ASN A 25 -4.00 -5.50 10.97
CA ASN A 25 -4.46 -5.10 12.29
C ASN A 25 -5.50 -4.00 12.16
N LYS A 26 -6.70 -4.28 12.63
CA LYS A 26 -7.83 -3.35 12.52
C LYS A 26 -7.62 -2.07 13.30
N GLU A 27 -6.95 -2.15 14.44
CA GLU A 27 -6.66 -0.97 15.25
C GLU A 27 -5.71 -0.02 14.54
N GLN A 28 -4.71 -0.56 13.85
CA GLN A 28 -3.80 0.25 13.03
C GLN A 28 -4.54 0.93 11.88
N VAL A 29 -5.45 0.21 11.24
CA VAL A 29 -6.27 0.78 10.17
C VAL A 29 -7.13 1.91 10.72
N GLN A 30 -7.79 1.68 11.85
CA GLN A 30 -8.63 2.70 12.48
C GLN A 30 -7.83 3.94 12.86
N ASP A 31 -6.63 3.75 13.38
CA ASP A 31 -5.77 4.88 13.74
C ASP A 31 -5.42 5.71 12.50
N CYS A 32 -5.05 5.06 11.40
CA CYS A 32 -4.76 5.76 10.16
C CYS A 32 -5.98 6.51 9.62
N LEU A 33 -7.15 5.87 9.66
CA LEU A 33 -8.39 6.50 9.19
C LEU A 33 -8.76 7.70 10.07
N SER A 34 -8.53 7.62 11.38
CA SER A 34 -8.81 8.72 12.29
C SER A 34 -7.94 9.94 12.02
N ARG A 35 -6.79 9.75 11.38
CA ARG A 35 -5.89 10.83 10.96
C ARG A 35 -6.26 11.41 9.59
N GLY A 36 -7.32 10.92 8.98
CA GLY A 36 -7.75 11.35 7.65
C GLY A 36 -6.92 10.75 6.52
N TRP A 37 -6.18 9.68 6.79
CA TRP A 37 -5.34 9.03 5.78
C TRP A 37 -6.15 8.00 5.00
N ILE A 38 -5.72 7.73 3.78
CA ILE A 38 -6.27 6.65 2.96
C ILE A 38 -5.46 5.40 3.21
N VAL A 39 -6.14 4.29 3.50
CA VAL A 39 -5.48 3.01 3.78
C VAL A 39 -5.72 2.05 2.62
N LEU A 40 -4.63 1.51 2.09
CA LEU A 40 -4.66 0.45 1.08
C LEU A 40 -4.15 -0.83 1.73
N ALA A 41 -4.94 -1.89 1.67
CA ALA A 41 -4.57 -3.20 2.19
C ALA A 41 -4.62 -4.21 1.05
N PRO A 42 -3.51 -4.41 0.33
CA PRO A 42 -3.53 -5.25 -0.86
C PRO A 42 -3.61 -6.73 -0.56
N ASN A 43 -4.19 -7.47 -1.48
CA ASN A 43 -4.08 -8.92 -1.57
C ASN A 43 -3.03 -9.21 -2.63
N HIS A 44 -1.80 -9.52 -2.21
CA HIS A 44 -0.75 -9.91 -3.14
C HIS A 44 -0.80 -11.41 -3.40
N ARG A 45 -0.25 -11.84 -4.53
CA ARG A 45 -0.14 -13.27 -4.81
C ARG A 45 0.77 -13.94 -3.78
N LEU A 46 0.59 -15.22 -3.60
CA LEU A 46 1.23 -15.99 -2.54
C LEU A 46 2.17 -17.04 -3.11
N CYS A 47 3.22 -17.33 -2.36
CA CYS A 47 4.10 -18.46 -2.63
C CYS A 47 3.44 -19.75 -2.12
N PRO A 48 3.76 -20.91 -2.65
CA PRO A 48 4.74 -21.19 -3.69
C PRO A 48 4.18 -21.14 -5.12
N GLN A 49 2.92 -20.75 -5.32
CA GLN A 49 2.30 -20.70 -6.64
C GLN A 49 3.06 -19.74 -7.58
N VAL A 50 3.61 -18.67 -7.03
CA VAL A 50 4.55 -17.79 -7.69
C VAL A 50 5.76 -17.63 -6.78
N ASP A 51 6.93 -17.31 -7.33
CA ASP A 51 8.08 -17.04 -6.48
C ASP A 51 7.97 -15.67 -5.80
N LEU A 52 8.80 -15.43 -4.80
CA LEU A 52 8.72 -14.24 -3.98
C LEU A 52 8.91 -12.96 -4.81
N LEU A 53 9.87 -12.96 -5.71
CA LEU A 53 10.22 -11.77 -6.49
C LEU A 53 9.14 -11.45 -7.53
N GLU A 54 8.66 -12.46 -8.26
CA GLU A 54 7.67 -12.26 -9.33
C GLU A 54 6.24 -12.18 -8.82
N GLY A 55 5.99 -12.61 -7.60
CA GLY A 55 4.68 -12.58 -6.97
C GLY A 55 4.54 -11.45 -5.96
N PRO A 56 4.68 -11.73 -4.67
CA PRO A 56 4.42 -10.73 -3.63
C PRO A 56 5.18 -9.42 -3.79
N ILE A 57 6.47 -9.48 -4.08
CA ILE A 57 7.28 -8.27 -4.23
C ILE A 57 6.82 -7.45 -5.44
N ARG A 58 6.63 -8.11 -6.57
CA ARG A 58 6.18 -7.44 -7.77
C ARG A 58 4.79 -6.84 -7.60
N ASP A 59 3.88 -7.57 -6.97
CA ASP A 59 2.51 -7.09 -6.75
C ASP A 59 2.51 -5.81 -5.90
N CYS A 60 3.32 -5.77 -4.85
CA CYS A 60 3.40 -4.58 -4.00
C CYS A 60 4.04 -3.40 -4.75
N ARG A 61 5.06 -3.66 -5.57
CA ARG A 61 5.67 -2.62 -6.39
C ARG A 61 4.71 -2.10 -7.46
N ASP A 62 3.93 -2.98 -8.06
CA ASP A 62 2.92 -2.58 -9.04
C ASP A 62 1.85 -1.71 -8.40
N LEU A 63 1.45 -2.03 -7.17
CA LEU A 63 0.51 -1.20 -6.43
C LEU A 63 1.09 0.20 -6.19
N LEU A 64 2.34 0.27 -5.76
CA LEU A 64 2.99 1.56 -5.52
C LEU A 64 3.09 2.37 -6.81
N ALA A 65 3.46 1.73 -7.91
CA ALA A 65 3.52 2.38 -9.22
C ALA A 65 2.14 2.90 -9.63
N TRP A 66 1.09 2.13 -9.38
CA TRP A 66 -0.29 2.54 -9.67
C TRP A 66 -0.67 3.79 -8.88
N VAL A 67 -0.28 3.86 -7.61
CA VAL A 67 -0.52 5.04 -6.77
C VAL A 67 0.18 6.27 -7.38
N TYR A 68 1.45 6.13 -7.71
CA TYR A 68 2.23 7.24 -8.28
C TYR A 68 1.78 7.65 -9.68
N ASN A 69 1.18 6.74 -10.43
CA ASN A 69 0.67 7.01 -11.77
C ASN A 69 -0.79 7.46 -11.77
N MET A 70 -1.25 8.00 -10.65
CA MET A 70 -2.57 8.60 -10.49
C MET A 70 -3.74 7.60 -10.49
N GLY A 71 -3.46 6.30 -10.36
CA GLY A 71 -4.52 5.29 -10.29
C GLY A 71 -5.39 5.45 -9.06
N LEU A 72 -4.76 5.64 -7.90
CA LEU A 72 -5.49 5.86 -6.66
C LEU A 72 -6.27 7.17 -6.70
N ASP A 73 -5.68 8.24 -7.21
CA ASP A 73 -6.34 9.52 -7.34
C ASP A 73 -7.62 9.39 -8.17
N SER A 74 -7.53 8.71 -9.29
CA SER A 74 -8.66 8.46 -10.18
C SER A 74 -9.76 7.66 -9.49
N ALA A 75 -9.36 6.60 -8.77
CA ALA A 75 -10.31 5.74 -8.06
C ALA A 75 -11.06 6.50 -6.96
N ILE A 76 -10.36 7.37 -6.23
CA ILE A 76 -10.97 8.18 -5.17
C ILE A 76 -11.96 9.18 -5.75
N ARG A 77 -11.62 9.81 -6.84
CA ARG A 77 -12.51 10.78 -7.48
C ARG A 77 -13.82 10.16 -7.91
N ASP A 78 -13.76 8.90 -8.35
CA ASP A 78 -14.95 8.18 -8.79
C ASP A 78 -15.82 7.72 -7.63
N GLU A 79 -15.21 7.46 -6.46
CA GLU A 79 -15.88 6.80 -5.34
C GLU A 79 -16.32 7.76 -4.23
N THR A 80 -15.74 8.95 -4.14
CA THR A 80 -16.03 9.86 -3.04
C THR A 80 -16.59 11.18 -3.53
N SER A 81 -17.50 11.73 -2.72
CA SER A 81 -18.12 13.03 -3.00
C SER A 81 -17.22 14.20 -2.56
N CYS A 82 -16.15 13.93 -1.84
CA CYS A 82 -15.30 14.98 -1.30
C CYS A 82 -13.83 14.54 -1.35
N PRO A 83 -13.26 14.44 -2.54
CA PRO A 83 -11.86 14.02 -2.67
C PRO A 83 -10.93 15.16 -2.28
N TYR A 84 -9.98 14.88 -1.42
CA TYR A 84 -8.85 15.76 -1.19
C TYR A 84 -7.73 15.37 -2.16
N PRO A 85 -6.92 16.34 -2.63
CA PRO A 85 -5.75 15.98 -3.43
C PRO A 85 -4.84 15.04 -2.67
N LEU A 86 -4.31 14.04 -3.36
CA LEU A 86 -3.36 13.12 -2.75
C LEU A 86 -1.99 13.75 -2.64
N ASP A 87 -1.32 13.47 -1.54
CA ASP A 87 0.07 13.86 -1.35
C ASP A 87 0.98 12.70 -1.78
N LEU A 88 1.42 12.73 -3.03
CA LEU A 88 2.30 11.69 -3.57
C LEU A 88 3.72 11.74 -2.99
N ASN A 89 4.05 12.78 -2.23
CA ASN A 89 5.31 12.85 -1.49
C ASN A 89 5.20 12.21 -0.11
N CYS A 90 3.99 11.84 0.31
CA CYS A 90 3.73 11.23 1.62
C CYS A 90 2.92 9.95 1.45
N VAL A 91 3.54 8.95 0.85
CA VAL A 91 2.99 7.60 0.73
C VAL A 91 3.80 6.71 1.66
N PHE A 92 3.14 6.16 2.66
CA PHE A 92 3.77 5.31 3.66
C PHE A 92 3.45 3.85 3.38
N ALA A 93 4.34 2.98 3.82
CA ALA A 93 4.11 1.54 3.74
C ALA A 93 4.60 0.89 5.04
N PHE A 94 3.81 -0.02 5.56
CA PHE A 94 4.22 -0.84 6.68
C PHE A 94 3.52 -2.20 6.60
N GLY A 95 3.99 -3.12 7.39
CA GLY A 95 3.41 -4.45 7.41
C GLY A 95 3.90 -5.24 8.60
N THR A 96 3.25 -6.39 8.85
CA THR A 96 3.57 -7.29 9.95
C THR A 96 4.26 -8.52 9.40
N SER A 97 5.34 -8.97 10.04
CA SER A 97 6.07 -10.19 9.65
C SER A 97 6.51 -10.10 8.18
N SER A 98 6.09 -11.05 7.32
CA SER A 98 6.43 -11.02 5.90
C SER A 98 5.95 -9.74 5.20
N GLY A 99 4.83 -9.17 5.67
CA GLY A 99 4.36 -7.88 5.18
C GLY A 99 5.34 -6.75 5.43
N GLY A 100 6.07 -6.80 6.54
CA GLY A 100 7.13 -5.84 6.82
C GLY A 100 8.28 -5.93 5.82
N THR A 101 8.67 -7.15 5.44
CA THR A 101 9.68 -7.36 4.40
C THR A 101 9.23 -6.77 3.07
N LEU A 102 7.98 -7.00 2.71
CA LEU A 102 7.41 -6.46 1.48
C LEU A 102 7.39 -4.93 1.51
N ALA A 103 7.03 -4.34 2.64
CA ALA A 103 7.03 -2.88 2.80
C ALA A 103 8.45 -2.32 2.62
N LEU A 104 9.47 -2.98 3.21
CA LEU A 104 10.85 -2.56 3.05
C LEU A 104 11.33 -2.65 1.59
N SER A 105 10.83 -3.61 0.83
CA SER A 105 11.18 -3.74 -0.58
C SER A 105 10.73 -2.54 -1.40
N LEU A 106 9.68 -1.85 -0.95
CA LEU A 106 9.16 -0.66 -1.63
C LEU A 106 10.09 0.54 -1.44
N VAL A 107 10.80 0.61 -0.32
CA VAL A 107 11.77 1.69 -0.07
C VAL A 107 12.86 1.69 -1.15
N CYS A 108 13.41 0.53 -1.46
CA CYS A 108 14.42 0.39 -2.51
C CYS A 108 13.87 0.81 -3.87
N PHE A 109 12.65 0.40 -4.18
CA PHE A 109 11.99 0.76 -5.42
C PHE A 109 11.79 2.28 -5.52
N THR A 110 11.33 2.90 -4.45
CA THR A 110 11.09 4.35 -4.41
C THR A 110 12.39 5.13 -4.56
N SER A 111 13.43 4.73 -3.85
CA SER A 111 14.75 5.36 -3.96
C SER A 111 15.31 5.28 -5.38
N TRP A 112 15.12 4.16 -6.01
CA TRP A 112 15.56 3.94 -7.37
C TRP A 112 14.81 4.85 -8.35
N ARG A 113 13.52 5.01 -8.13
CA ARG A 113 12.67 5.84 -8.96
C ARG A 113 13.00 7.33 -8.83
N LEU A 114 13.42 7.76 -7.65
CA LEU A 114 13.76 9.16 -7.38
C LEU A 114 15.19 9.50 -7.81
N ALA A 115 16.02 8.50 -7.98
CA ALA A 115 17.37 8.68 -8.45
C ALA A 115 17.39 8.84 -9.97
#